data_145f1b08bc42a97ad9a557e6a6e26f8a
#
_entry.id   145f1b08bc42a97ad9a557e6a6e26f8a
#
_cell.length_a   1.000
_cell.length_b   1.000
_cell.length_c   1.000
_cell.angle_alpha   90.00
_cell.angle_beta   90.00
_cell.angle_gamma   90.00
#
_symmetry.space_group_name_H-M   'P 1'
#
loop_
_entity.id
_entity.type
_entity.pdbx_description
1 polymer ?
#
loop_
_entity_poly.entity_id
_entity_poly.type
_entity_poly.pdbx_seq_one_letter_code
_entity_poly.pdbx_strand_id
1 'polypeptide(L)'
;MQRTFKIYRYDPDKDAKPYMQTVQVELDGHERMLLDALLKLKKQDPSLSFRRSCREGVCGSDAMNINGKNGLACLTNMNTLKGDIVLKPLPGLPVIRDLIVDMTQFFNQYHSIKPYLQNEQPTSPSKERLQSPEEREELDGLYECILCASCSTSCPSFWWNPDKFVGPAGLLQAYRFIADSRDQATGERLDNLEDPYRLFRCHTIMNCVDVCPKGLKPAAAISKIKELMVRRAI
;
A
#
# COMPACT_ATOMS: atom_id res chain seq x y z
N MET A 1 27.60 16.93 -1.29
CA MET A 1 26.85 17.28 -0.07
C MET A 1 26.76 16.06 0.80
N GLN A 2 27.23 16.11 2.03
CA GLN A 2 27.17 14.97 2.97
C GLN A 2 25.77 14.86 3.63
N ARG A 3 25.21 13.66 3.67
CA ARG A 3 23.91 13.36 4.30
C ARG A 3 24.05 12.16 5.22
N THR A 4 23.40 12.24 6.36
CA THR A 4 23.37 11.15 7.36
C THR A 4 22.10 10.33 7.21
N PHE A 5 22.27 9.01 7.09
CA PHE A 5 21.18 8.03 7.05
C PHE A 5 21.23 7.18 8.32
N LYS A 6 20.08 6.97 8.93
CA LYS A 6 19.85 6.01 10.00
C LYS A 6 18.95 4.92 9.44
N ILE A 7 19.49 3.74 9.19
CA ILE A 7 18.83 2.67 8.48
C ILE A 7 18.59 1.50 9.43
N TYR A 8 17.36 1.02 9.46
CA TYR A 8 17.04 -0.23 10.15
C TYR A 8 17.73 -1.39 9.46
N ARG A 9 18.50 -2.17 10.24
CA ARG A 9 19.25 -3.34 9.77
C ARG A 9 18.82 -4.58 10.54
N TYR A 10 18.65 -5.66 9.82
CA TYR A 10 18.39 -6.98 10.36
C TYR A 10 18.69 -8.05 9.32
N ASP A 11 19.60 -8.96 9.64
CA ASP A 11 19.88 -10.16 8.87
C ASP A 11 19.53 -11.36 9.77
N PRO A 12 18.47 -12.15 9.49
CA PRO A 12 18.04 -13.24 10.37
C PRO A 12 19.10 -14.34 10.54
N ASP A 13 20.05 -14.44 9.60
CA ASP A 13 21.13 -15.44 9.65
C ASP A 13 22.32 -15.00 10.53
N LYS A 14 22.38 -13.70 10.92
CA LYS A 14 23.55 -13.12 11.59
C LYS A 14 23.21 -12.34 12.84
N ASP A 15 22.04 -11.68 12.85
CA ASP A 15 21.68 -10.71 13.89
C ASP A 15 20.73 -11.31 14.91
N ALA A 16 21.08 -11.28 16.18
CA ALA A 16 20.19 -11.71 17.27
C ALA A 16 18.99 -10.77 17.44
N LYS A 17 19.13 -9.49 17.07
CA LYS A 17 18.08 -8.47 17.10
C LYS A 17 18.35 -7.36 16.09
N PRO A 18 17.33 -6.66 15.62
CA PRO A 18 17.50 -5.52 14.73
C PRO A 18 18.22 -4.35 15.42
N TYR A 19 18.89 -3.52 14.61
CA TYR A 19 19.58 -2.31 15.07
C TYR A 19 19.45 -1.18 14.04
N MET A 20 19.81 0.04 14.45
CA MET A 20 19.89 1.20 13.57
C MET A 20 21.34 1.47 13.20
N GLN A 21 21.68 1.33 11.93
CA GLN A 21 22.99 1.68 11.39
C GLN A 21 23.00 3.15 10.98
N THR A 22 24.00 3.92 11.45
CA THR A 22 24.22 5.28 10.98
C THR A 22 25.30 5.28 9.91
N VAL A 23 24.98 5.81 8.73
CA VAL A 23 25.90 5.90 7.59
C VAL A 23 25.89 7.31 7.03
N GLN A 24 27.09 7.80 6.69
CA GLN A 24 27.23 9.07 5.97
C GLN A 24 27.49 8.81 4.49
N VAL A 25 26.75 9.51 3.66
CA VAL A 25 26.86 9.40 2.19
C VAL A 25 27.15 10.75 1.60
N GLU A 26 28.16 10.81 0.77
CA GLU A 26 28.43 11.99 -0.03
C GLU A 26 27.57 11.95 -1.32
N LEU A 27 26.68 12.94 -1.44
CA LEU A 27 25.83 13.12 -2.61
C LEU A 27 26.43 14.18 -3.53
N ASP A 28 26.51 13.87 -4.81
CA ASP A 28 27.12 14.73 -5.85
C ASP A 28 26.09 15.59 -6.60
N GLY A 29 24.81 15.54 -6.16
CA GLY A 29 23.73 16.38 -6.70
C GLY A 29 22.95 15.70 -7.84
N HIS A 30 23.34 14.51 -8.25
CA HIS A 30 22.58 13.69 -9.21
C HIS A 30 21.47 12.86 -8.53
N GLU A 31 21.59 12.64 -7.22
CA GLU A 31 20.61 11.90 -6.43
C GLU A 31 19.41 12.80 -6.11
N ARG A 32 18.42 12.80 -7.01
CA ARG A 32 17.19 13.59 -6.85
C ARG A 32 16.18 12.93 -5.93
N MET A 33 16.05 11.60 -6.03
CA MET A 33 15.11 10.81 -5.24
C MET A 33 15.84 10.00 -4.16
N LEU A 34 15.13 9.66 -3.09
CA LEU A 34 15.68 8.84 -2.02
C LEU A 34 16.21 7.49 -2.55
N LEU A 35 15.55 6.93 -3.57
CA LEU A 35 16.01 5.69 -4.18
C LEU A 35 17.40 5.82 -4.81
N ASP A 36 17.75 6.97 -5.39
CA ASP A 36 19.08 7.19 -5.97
C ASP A 36 20.16 7.13 -4.88
N ALA A 37 19.89 7.77 -3.73
CA ALA A 37 20.78 7.72 -2.58
C ALA A 37 20.91 6.29 -2.00
N LEU A 38 19.78 5.53 -1.93
CA LEU A 38 19.80 4.13 -1.53
C LEU A 38 20.63 3.24 -2.48
N LEU A 39 20.57 3.50 -3.77
CA LEU A 39 21.41 2.79 -4.75
C LEU A 39 22.89 3.08 -4.57
N LYS A 40 23.23 4.31 -4.21
CA LYS A 40 24.60 4.70 -3.89
C LYS A 40 25.08 4.02 -2.60
N LEU A 41 24.25 4.03 -1.57
CA LEU A 41 24.48 3.29 -0.32
C LEU A 41 24.71 1.80 -0.57
N LYS A 42 23.86 1.15 -1.38
CA LYS A 42 24.01 -0.27 -1.71
C LYS A 42 25.29 -0.58 -2.49
N LYS A 43 25.86 0.37 -3.24
CA LYS A 43 27.19 0.20 -3.86
C LYS A 43 28.31 0.21 -2.80
N GLN A 44 28.14 0.98 -1.73
CA GLN A 44 29.10 1.04 -0.62
C GLN A 44 28.96 -0.15 0.33
N ASP A 45 27.71 -0.56 0.60
CA ASP A 45 27.38 -1.71 1.43
C ASP A 45 26.43 -2.66 0.66
N PRO A 46 26.95 -3.67 -0.04
CA PRO A 46 26.14 -4.64 -0.78
C PRO A 46 25.19 -5.48 0.08
N SER A 47 25.40 -5.52 1.42
CA SER A 47 24.53 -6.26 2.33
C SER A 47 23.19 -5.58 2.56
N LEU A 48 23.08 -4.24 2.35
CA LEU A 48 21.83 -3.50 2.52
C LEU A 48 20.73 -4.02 1.60
N SER A 49 19.59 -4.43 2.19
CA SER A 49 18.50 -5.06 1.46
C SER A 49 17.25 -4.18 1.40
N PHE A 50 16.77 -3.91 0.19
CA PHE A 50 15.50 -3.24 -0.09
C PHE A 50 14.97 -3.68 -1.47
N ARG A 51 13.65 -3.55 -1.67
CA ARG A 51 13.03 -3.85 -2.96
C ARG A 51 13.00 -2.60 -3.85
N ARG A 52 13.11 -2.82 -5.14
CA ARG A 52 12.92 -1.78 -6.18
C ARG A 52 12.61 -2.43 -7.52
N SER A 53 11.93 -1.70 -8.40
CA SER A 53 11.68 -2.13 -9.78
C SER A 53 11.54 -0.93 -10.72
N CYS A 54 10.34 -0.38 -10.92
CA CYS A 54 10.03 0.61 -11.96
C CYS A 54 10.73 1.96 -11.81
N ARG A 55 11.01 2.43 -10.58
CA ARG A 55 11.62 3.72 -10.22
C ARG A 55 10.74 4.96 -10.50
N GLU A 56 9.47 4.77 -10.82
CA GLU A 56 8.54 5.83 -11.26
C GLU A 56 7.18 5.78 -10.54
N GLY A 57 7.11 5.11 -9.37
CA GLY A 57 5.91 5.09 -8.54
C GLY A 57 4.75 4.26 -9.07
N VAL A 58 5.03 3.22 -9.89
CA VAL A 58 3.99 2.33 -10.46
C VAL A 58 3.98 0.96 -9.80
N CYS A 59 5.16 0.40 -9.47
CA CYS A 59 5.24 -0.98 -8.94
C CYS A 59 5.02 -1.08 -7.42
N GLY A 60 5.18 0.01 -6.66
CA GLY A 60 5.04 0.02 -5.21
C GLY A 60 6.09 -0.74 -4.41
N SER A 61 7.09 -1.36 -5.07
CA SER A 61 8.01 -2.29 -4.42
C SER A 61 8.98 -1.64 -3.43
N ASP A 62 9.31 -0.37 -3.60
CA ASP A 62 10.23 0.40 -2.76
C ASP A 62 9.52 1.18 -1.64
N ALA A 63 8.33 0.71 -1.25
CA ALA A 63 7.60 1.27 -0.12
C ALA A 63 8.32 0.98 1.19
N MET A 64 8.50 2.01 2.00
CA MET A 64 9.16 1.94 3.31
C MET A 64 8.70 3.09 4.21
N ASN A 65 9.08 3.06 5.47
CA ASN A 65 8.87 4.17 6.39
C ASN A 65 10.06 5.14 6.31
N ILE A 66 9.78 6.39 5.95
CA ILE A 66 10.75 7.45 5.72
C ILE A 66 10.47 8.57 6.72
N ASN A 67 11.37 8.80 7.67
CA ASN A 67 11.20 9.80 8.73
C ASN A 67 9.85 9.70 9.47
N GLY A 68 9.36 8.47 9.71
CA GLY A 68 8.11 8.23 10.41
C GLY A 68 6.86 8.15 9.52
N LYS A 69 6.95 8.52 8.23
CA LYS A 69 5.84 8.45 7.27
C LYS A 69 6.09 7.37 6.22
N ASN A 70 5.07 6.57 5.90
CA ASN A 70 5.18 5.58 4.83
C ASN A 70 5.14 6.27 3.46
N GLY A 71 5.97 5.80 2.54
CA GLY A 71 6.05 6.36 1.19
C GLY A 71 6.91 5.50 0.28
N LEU A 72 7.06 5.93 -0.97
CA LEU A 72 7.92 5.29 -1.97
C LEU A 72 9.26 6.01 -2.06
N ALA A 73 10.35 5.27 -1.99
CA ALA A 73 11.70 5.85 -2.11
C ALA A 73 11.93 6.51 -3.47
N CYS A 74 11.33 5.98 -4.54
CA CYS A 74 11.44 6.53 -5.90
C CYS A 74 10.64 7.82 -6.12
N LEU A 75 9.67 8.14 -5.26
CA LEU A 75 8.90 9.38 -5.33
C LEU A 75 9.27 10.40 -4.25
N THR A 76 10.08 10.02 -3.28
CA THR A 76 10.49 10.91 -2.20
C THR A 76 11.70 11.74 -2.65
N ASN A 77 11.47 13.05 -2.82
CA ASN A 77 12.52 13.98 -3.25
C ASN A 77 13.49 14.24 -2.09
N MET A 78 14.80 14.10 -2.35
CA MET A 78 15.87 14.32 -1.37
C MET A 78 15.87 15.73 -0.78
N ASN A 79 15.43 16.74 -1.55
CA ASN A 79 15.38 18.13 -1.08
C ASN A 79 14.28 18.37 -0.03
N THR A 80 13.26 17.50 0.03
CA THR A 80 12.20 17.58 1.06
C THR A 80 12.62 16.98 2.39
N LEU A 81 13.65 16.14 2.40
CA LEU A 81 14.16 15.48 3.59
C LEU A 81 15.18 16.37 4.29
N LYS A 82 14.83 16.84 5.50
CA LYS A 82 15.70 17.69 6.33
C LYS A 82 16.37 16.86 7.43
N GLY A 83 17.59 17.26 7.82
CA GLY A 83 18.34 16.59 8.90
C GLY A 83 18.73 15.15 8.55
N ASP A 84 18.80 14.30 9.58
CA ASP A 84 19.08 12.87 9.43
C ASP A 84 17.88 12.17 8.74
N ILE A 85 18.18 11.26 7.84
CA ILE A 85 17.18 10.49 7.11
C ILE A 85 17.02 9.12 7.78
N VAL A 86 15.88 8.90 8.42
CA VAL A 86 15.58 7.67 9.15
C VAL A 86 14.74 6.75 8.26
N LEU A 87 15.28 5.57 7.95
CA LEU A 87 14.63 4.57 7.11
C LEU A 87 14.33 3.31 7.91
N LYS A 88 13.07 2.88 7.87
CA LYS A 88 12.60 1.67 8.53
C LYS A 88 11.73 0.85 7.55
N PRO A 89 11.57 -0.47 7.77
CA PRO A 89 10.60 -1.25 7.02
C PRO A 89 9.18 -0.73 7.26
N LEU A 90 8.24 -1.10 6.38
CA LEU A 90 6.82 -0.83 6.60
C LEU A 90 6.37 -1.43 7.94
N PRO A 91 5.71 -0.65 8.83
CA PRO A 91 5.32 -1.14 10.15
C PRO A 91 4.16 -2.15 10.07
N GLY A 92 4.07 -3.03 11.07
CA GLY A 92 2.98 -3.99 11.20
C GLY A 92 3.06 -5.21 10.28
N LEU A 93 4.13 -5.36 9.52
CA LEU A 93 4.45 -6.58 8.75
C LEU A 93 5.76 -7.20 9.25
N PRO A 94 5.91 -8.54 9.21
CA PRO A 94 7.13 -9.21 9.59
C PRO A 94 8.31 -8.77 8.71
N VAL A 95 9.47 -8.51 9.33
CA VAL A 95 10.68 -8.15 8.60
C VAL A 95 11.39 -9.42 8.14
N ILE A 96 11.66 -9.51 6.83
CA ILE A 96 12.49 -10.57 6.25
C ILE A 96 13.96 -10.22 6.42
N ARG A 97 14.35 -9.03 5.95
CA ARG A 97 15.73 -8.52 6.05
C ARG A 97 15.73 -7.01 5.82
N ASP A 98 16.40 -6.25 6.68
CA ASP A 98 16.53 -4.78 6.61
C ASP A 98 15.20 -4.06 6.33
N LEU A 99 15.03 -3.50 5.14
CA LEU A 99 13.83 -2.76 4.73
C LEU A 99 12.81 -3.64 4.00
N ILE A 100 13.06 -4.95 3.90
CA ILE A 100 12.19 -5.91 3.22
C ILE A 100 11.24 -6.56 4.24
N VAL A 101 9.95 -6.47 3.98
CA VAL A 101 8.89 -7.09 4.77
C VAL A 101 8.20 -8.22 4.04
N ASP A 102 7.61 -9.16 4.80
CA ASP A 102 6.73 -10.19 4.28
C ASP A 102 5.35 -9.60 3.99
N MET A 103 4.93 -9.67 2.73
CA MET A 103 3.66 -9.15 2.23
C MET A 103 2.54 -10.20 2.22
N THR A 104 2.80 -11.42 2.66
CA THR A 104 1.85 -12.55 2.56
C THR A 104 0.51 -12.19 3.20
N GLN A 105 0.51 -11.68 4.43
CA GLN A 105 -0.72 -11.31 5.12
C GLN A 105 -1.49 -10.19 4.41
N PHE A 106 -0.79 -9.21 3.87
CA PHE A 106 -1.41 -8.14 3.08
C PHE A 106 -2.12 -8.69 1.83
N PHE A 107 -1.46 -9.58 1.10
CA PHE A 107 -2.05 -10.20 -0.10
C PHE A 107 -3.15 -11.21 0.24
N ASN A 108 -3.10 -11.91 1.37
CA ASN A 108 -4.19 -12.75 1.84
C ASN A 108 -5.47 -11.92 2.06
N GLN A 109 -5.36 -10.74 2.69
CA GLN A 109 -6.50 -9.82 2.84
C GLN A 109 -6.98 -9.30 1.48
N TYR A 110 -6.07 -8.95 0.58
CA TYR A 110 -6.42 -8.55 -0.78
C TYR A 110 -7.17 -9.64 -1.55
N HIS A 111 -6.68 -10.87 -1.56
CA HIS A 111 -7.34 -11.98 -2.25
C HIS A 111 -8.68 -12.35 -1.63
N SER A 112 -8.86 -12.14 -0.33
CA SER A 112 -10.11 -12.47 0.37
C SER A 112 -11.32 -11.68 -0.12
N ILE A 113 -11.11 -10.55 -0.81
CA ILE A 113 -12.20 -9.74 -1.40
C ILE A 113 -12.51 -10.12 -2.85
N LYS A 114 -11.91 -11.20 -3.37
CA LYS A 114 -12.07 -11.66 -4.77
C LYS A 114 -11.82 -10.51 -5.76
N PRO A 115 -10.56 -10.03 -5.92
CA PRO A 115 -10.23 -8.82 -6.66
C PRO A 115 -10.23 -9.04 -8.18
N TYR A 116 -11.33 -9.50 -8.72
CA TYR A 116 -11.57 -9.72 -10.13
C TYR A 116 -13.06 -9.55 -10.44
N LEU A 117 -13.38 -9.22 -11.69
CA LEU A 117 -14.76 -9.03 -12.14
C LEU A 117 -15.54 -10.35 -12.03
N GLN A 118 -16.68 -10.33 -11.34
CA GLN A 118 -17.58 -11.45 -11.20
C GLN A 118 -18.86 -11.18 -12.02
N ASN A 119 -19.04 -11.91 -13.09
CA ASN A 119 -20.21 -11.82 -13.94
C ASN A 119 -20.41 -13.15 -14.68
N GLU A 120 -21.47 -13.86 -14.32
CA GLU A 120 -21.79 -15.18 -14.86
C GLU A 120 -22.50 -15.14 -16.22
N GLN A 121 -22.98 -13.96 -16.64
CA GLN A 121 -23.60 -13.86 -17.96
C GLN A 121 -22.56 -14.12 -19.04
N PRO A 122 -22.87 -15.04 -20.00
CA PRO A 122 -21.97 -15.30 -21.11
C PRO A 122 -21.76 -14.02 -21.92
N THR A 123 -20.51 -13.66 -22.16
CA THR A 123 -20.21 -12.65 -23.17
C THR A 123 -20.45 -13.22 -24.51
N SER A 124 -21.18 -12.49 -25.38
CA SER A 124 -21.19 -12.82 -26.79
C SER A 124 -19.73 -12.85 -27.29
N PRO A 125 -19.29 -13.87 -28.04
CA PRO A 125 -17.94 -13.92 -28.57
C PRO A 125 -17.52 -12.69 -29.39
N SER A 126 -18.50 -11.91 -29.86
CA SER A 126 -18.32 -10.73 -30.70
C SER A 126 -18.43 -9.39 -29.95
N LYS A 127 -18.74 -9.38 -28.65
CA LYS A 127 -18.97 -8.12 -27.91
C LYS A 127 -18.37 -8.18 -26.53
N GLU A 128 -17.61 -7.16 -26.20
CA GLU A 128 -17.15 -6.89 -24.83
C GLU A 128 -18.30 -6.37 -23.95
N ARG A 129 -18.11 -6.37 -22.63
CA ARG A 129 -19.03 -5.74 -21.67
C ARG A 129 -18.86 -4.23 -21.74
N LEU A 130 -19.85 -3.56 -22.29
CA LEU A 130 -19.84 -2.11 -22.42
C LEU A 130 -20.03 -1.44 -21.05
N GLN A 131 -19.47 -0.25 -20.94
CA GLN A 131 -19.59 0.63 -19.79
C GLN A 131 -19.71 2.07 -20.33
N SER A 132 -20.62 2.87 -19.78
CA SER A 132 -20.71 4.27 -20.17
C SER A 132 -19.51 5.09 -19.63
N PRO A 133 -19.22 6.27 -20.22
CA PRO A 133 -18.20 7.16 -19.67
C PRO A 133 -18.45 7.52 -18.21
N GLU A 134 -19.70 7.76 -17.83
CA GLU A 134 -20.11 8.11 -16.45
C GLU A 134 -19.86 6.94 -15.48
N GLU A 135 -20.25 5.71 -15.87
CA GLU A 135 -19.97 4.51 -15.08
C GLU A 135 -18.46 4.26 -14.93
N ARG A 136 -17.70 4.57 -16.00
CA ARG A 136 -16.25 4.44 -15.97
C ARG A 136 -15.60 5.49 -15.02
N GLU A 137 -16.13 6.71 -14.97
CA GLU A 137 -15.67 7.78 -14.09
C GLU A 137 -15.84 7.41 -12.61
N GLU A 138 -16.85 6.63 -12.23
CA GLU A 138 -17.04 6.12 -10.87
C GLU A 138 -15.88 5.26 -10.37
N LEU A 139 -15.06 4.73 -11.27
CA LEU A 139 -13.89 3.93 -10.91
C LEU A 139 -12.60 4.75 -10.74
N ASP A 140 -12.62 6.04 -11.06
CA ASP A 140 -11.46 6.90 -10.93
C ASP A 140 -11.09 7.10 -9.44
N GLY A 141 -9.81 7.01 -9.16
CA GLY A 141 -9.30 6.98 -7.79
C GLY A 141 -9.40 5.62 -7.10
N LEU A 142 -9.86 4.57 -7.79
CA LEU A 142 -9.97 3.20 -7.26
C LEU A 142 -9.00 2.24 -7.94
N TYR A 143 -8.99 2.20 -9.28
CA TYR A 143 -8.17 1.24 -10.05
C TYR A 143 -6.67 1.60 -10.09
N GLU A 144 -6.29 2.84 -9.80
CA GLU A 144 -4.91 3.29 -9.81
C GLU A 144 -4.09 2.82 -8.60
N CYS A 145 -4.72 2.06 -7.69
CA CYS A 145 -4.04 1.49 -6.54
C CYS A 145 -2.94 0.51 -6.98
N ILE A 146 -1.70 0.80 -6.59
CA ILE A 146 -0.50 0.01 -6.90
C ILE A 146 -0.16 -1.06 -5.86
N LEU A 147 -1.02 -1.31 -4.89
CA LEU A 147 -0.85 -2.32 -3.83
C LEU A 147 0.48 -2.20 -3.05
N CYS A 148 1.00 -1.00 -2.87
CA CYS A 148 2.27 -0.74 -2.17
C CYS A 148 2.21 -0.95 -0.65
N ALA A 149 1.03 -1.20 -0.09
CA ALA A 149 0.74 -1.37 1.34
C ALA A 149 1.00 -0.16 2.25
N SER A 150 1.47 0.99 1.75
CA SER A 150 1.73 2.17 2.59
C SER A 150 0.54 2.57 3.45
N CYS A 151 -0.69 2.53 2.92
CA CYS A 151 -1.92 2.87 3.63
C CYS A 151 -2.30 1.82 4.70
N SER A 152 -2.23 0.53 4.37
CA SER A 152 -2.56 -0.55 5.31
C SER A 152 -1.57 -0.60 6.47
N THR A 153 -0.28 -0.47 6.18
CA THR A 153 0.77 -0.48 7.20
C THR A 153 0.88 0.82 8.00
N SER A 154 0.16 1.87 7.64
CA SER A 154 0.01 3.09 8.46
C SER A 154 -1.23 3.06 9.37
N CYS A 155 -2.08 2.05 9.23
CA CYS A 155 -3.35 1.96 9.94
C CYS A 155 -3.22 1.16 11.24
N PRO A 156 -3.45 1.77 12.42
CA PRO A 156 -3.39 1.04 13.69
C PRO A 156 -4.33 -0.16 13.75
N SER A 157 -5.52 -0.06 13.16
CA SER A 157 -6.47 -1.18 13.09
C SER A 157 -5.92 -2.39 12.35
N PHE A 158 -5.09 -2.16 11.32
CA PHE A 158 -4.40 -3.23 10.59
C PHE A 158 -3.27 -3.86 11.43
N TRP A 159 -2.55 -3.07 12.23
CA TRP A 159 -1.51 -3.61 13.11
C TRP A 159 -2.08 -4.55 14.19
N TRP A 160 -3.25 -4.20 14.73
CA TRP A 160 -3.88 -4.98 15.83
C TRP A 160 -4.64 -6.21 15.35
N ASN A 161 -5.16 -6.20 14.13
CA ASN A 161 -5.95 -7.29 13.56
C ASN A 161 -5.56 -7.59 12.10
N PRO A 162 -4.29 -7.90 11.82
CA PRO A 162 -3.82 -8.11 10.44
C PRO A 162 -4.45 -9.33 9.77
N ASP A 163 -4.88 -10.31 10.57
CA ASP A 163 -5.54 -11.55 10.16
C ASP A 163 -7.02 -11.38 9.80
N LYS A 164 -7.69 -10.34 10.32
CA LYS A 164 -9.14 -10.13 10.18
C LYS A 164 -9.51 -8.87 9.41
N PHE A 165 -8.84 -7.76 9.70
CA PHE A 165 -9.14 -6.49 9.05
C PHE A 165 -8.60 -6.48 7.61
N VAL A 166 -9.50 -6.31 6.65
CA VAL A 166 -9.14 -6.27 5.22
C VAL A 166 -8.11 -5.17 4.89
N GLY A 167 -8.12 -4.13 5.69
CA GLY A 167 -7.21 -3.00 5.51
C GLY A 167 -7.65 -2.01 4.44
N PRO A 168 -7.11 -0.77 4.49
CA PRO A 168 -7.52 0.29 3.58
C PRO A 168 -7.34 -0.03 2.10
N ALA A 169 -6.24 -0.68 1.71
CA ALA A 169 -5.99 -1.05 0.32
C ALA A 169 -6.99 -2.11 -0.18
N GLY A 170 -7.23 -3.16 0.63
CA GLY A 170 -8.19 -4.20 0.28
C GLY A 170 -9.62 -3.65 0.20
N LEU A 171 -10.03 -2.77 1.12
CA LEU A 171 -11.35 -2.15 1.10
C LEU A 171 -11.52 -1.16 -0.08
N LEU A 172 -10.47 -0.41 -0.45
CA LEU A 172 -10.50 0.40 -1.68
C LEU A 172 -10.73 -0.50 -2.91
N GLN A 173 -10.03 -1.61 -2.99
CA GLN A 173 -10.18 -2.56 -4.10
C GLN A 173 -11.52 -3.30 -4.06
N ALA A 174 -12.08 -3.58 -2.88
CA ALA A 174 -13.43 -4.13 -2.78
C ALA A 174 -14.45 -3.15 -3.35
N TYR A 175 -14.36 -1.86 -3.00
CA TYR A 175 -15.26 -0.83 -3.54
C TYR A 175 -15.10 -0.67 -5.05
N ARG A 176 -13.89 -0.80 -5.61
CA ARG A 176 -13.68 -0.79 -7.05
C ARG A 176 -14.58 -1.77 -7.79
N PHE A 177 -14.72 -3.01 -7.29
CA PHE A 177 -15.58 -4.03 -7.91
C PHE A 177 -17.06 -3.84 -7.55
N ILE A 178 -17.37 -3.32 -6.36
CA ILE A 178 -18.74 -2.97 -5.96
C ILE A 178 -19.30 -1.85 -6.84
N ALA A 179 -18.48 -0.88 -7.21
CA ALA A 179 -18.86 0.26 -8.05
C ALA A 179 -18.82 -0.04 -9.55
N ASP A 180 -18.23 -1.17 -9.97
CA ASP A 180 -18.13 -1.52 -11.38
C ASP A 180 -19.47 -2.03 -11.90
N SER A 181 -20.11 -1.31 -12.83
CA SER A 181 -21.41 -1.65 -13.42
C SER A 181 -21.43 -3.02 -14.13
N ARG A 182 -20.27 -3.55 -14.45
CA ARG A 182 -20.10 -4.85 -15.11
C ARG A 182 -20.03 -6.02 -14.11
N ASP A 183 -19.83 -5.73 -12.82
CA ASP A 183 -19.81 -6.74 -11.75
C ASP A 183 -21.24 -7.04 -11.26
N GLN A 184 -21.56 -8.30 -11.06
CA GLN A 184 -22.90 -8.75 -10.63
C GLN A 184 -22.90 -9.28 -9.19
N ALA A 185 -21.74 -9.32 -8.51
CA ALA A 185 -21.60 -9.91 -7.20
C ALA A 185 -21.66 -8.89 -6.05
N THR A 186 -22.24 -7.71 -6.25
CA THR A 186 -22.30 -6.65 -5.23
C THR A 186 -22.85 -7.16 -3.90
N GLY A 187 -23.95 -7.94 -3.92
CA GLY A 187 -24.55 -8.54 -2.71
C GLY A 187 -23.55 -9.44 -1.98
N GLU A 188 -22.95 -10.40 -2.68
CA GLU A 188 -21.98 -11.34 -2.12
C GLU A 188 -20.71 -10.61 -1.58
N ARG A 189 -20.27 -9.56 -2.27
CA ARG A 189 -19.15 -8.74 -1.81
C ARG A 189 -19.46 -7.99 -0.51
N LEU A 190 -20.68 -7.47 -0.39
CA LEU A 190 -21.13 -6.83 0.84
C LEU A 190 -21.26 -7.84 1.97
N ASP A 191 -21.87 -9.04 1.73
CA ASP A 191 -21.95 -10.12 2.73
C ASP A 191 -20.55 -10.52 3.24
N ASN A 192 -19.59 -10.66 2.35
CA ASN A 192 -18.21 -10.97 2.72
C ASN A 192 -17.58 -9.92 3.64
N LEU A 193 -17.97 -8.65 3.51
CA LEU A 193 -17.44 -7.53 4.30
C LEU A 193 -18.26 -7.26 5.56
N GLU A 194 -19.46 -7.79 5.70
CA GLU A 194 -20.36 -7.58 6.84
C GLU A 194 -19.91 -8.37 8.08
N ASP A 195 -18.77 -7.94 8.62
CA ASP A 195 -18.15 -8.50 9.80
C ASP A 195 -17.54 -7.37 10.65
N PRO A 196 -17.68 -7.40 11.99
CA PRO A 196 -17.13 -6.35 12.85
C PRO A 196 -15.64 -6.10 12.69
N TYR A 197 -14.89 -7.12 12.27
CA TYR A 197 -13.45 -7.02 12.08
C TYR A 197 -13.04 -6.71 10.65
N ARG A 198 -13.85 -7.05 9.62
CA ARG A 198 -13.49 -6.89 8.23
C ARG A 198 -13.63 -5.45 7.72
N LEU A 199 -14.83 -4.88 7.78
CA LEU A 199 -15.12 -3.51 7.35
C LEU A 199 -15.13 -2.55 8.54
N PHE A 200 -15.87 -2.92 9.60
CA PHE A 200 -16.21 -1.98 10.69
C PHE A 200 -15.04 -1.71 11.64
N ARG A 201 -13.92 -2.42 11.51
CA ARG A 201 -12.68 -2.09 12.21
C ARG A 201 -12.03 -0.78 11.70
N CYS A 202 -12.53 -0.22 10.62
CA CYS A 202 -12.14 1.11 10.16
C CYS A 202 -12.78 2.20 11.06
N HIS A 203 -11.95 2.90 11.82
CA HIS A 203 -12.33 4.01 12.71
C HIS A 203 -12.08 5.40 12.10
N THR A 204 -11.87 5.48 10.79
CA THR A 204 -11.69 6.73 10.04
C THR A 204 -10.52 7.60 10.58
N ILE A 205 -9.40 6.96 10.91
CA ILE A 205 -8.18 7.63 11.44
C ILE A 205 -7.51 8.51 10.37
N MET A 206 -7.75 8.25 9.08
CA MET A 206 -7.29 8.99 7.90
C MET A 206 -5.81 8.81 7.52
N ASN A 207 -4.98 8.13 8.30
CA ASN A 207 -3.57 7.87 7.95
C ASN A 207 -3.42 7.28 6.53
N CYS A 208 -4.36 6.44 6.11
CA CYS A 208 -4.36 5.79 4.79
C CYS A 208 -4.48 6.79 3.62
N VAL A 209 -5.11 7.92 3.84
CA VAL A 209 -5.22 9.01 2.84
C VAL A 209 -3.92 9.82 2.80
N ASP A 210 -3.38 10.13 3.99
CA ASP A 210 -2.19 10.97 4.13
C ASP A 210 -0.92 10.34 3.53
N VAL A 211 -0.79 9.01 3.60
CA VAL A 211 0.41 8.28 3.14
C VAL A 211 0.31 7.72 1.72
N CYS A 212 -0.83 7.86 1.05
CA CYS A 212 -1.00 7.26 -0.27
C CYS A 212 -0.11 7.96 -1.32
N PRO A 213 0.87 7.26 -1.93
CA PRO A 213 1.77 7.89 -2.89
C PRO A 213 1.09 8.22 -4.24
N LYS A 214 -0.11 7.67 -4.47
CA LYS A 214 -0.95 7.95 -5.64
C LYS A 214 -2.05 8.99 -5.36
N GLY A 215 -2.11 9.55 -4.13
CA GLY A 215 -3.13 10.52 -3.75
C GLY A 215 -4.56 9.97 -3.66
N LEU A 216 -4.70 8.63 -3.58
CA LEU A 216 -6.00 7.97 -3.49
C LEU A 216 -6.64 8.19 -2.12
N LYS A 217 -7.96 7.99 -2.03
CA LYS A 217 -8.74 8.24 -0.82
C LYS A 217 -9.40 6.94 -0.29
N PRO A 218 -8.64 6.00 0.31
CA PRO A 218 -9.22 4.74 0.80
C PRO A 218 -10.37 4.95 1.80
N ALA A 219 -10.27 5.97 2.66
CA ALA A 219 -11.32 6.28 3.62
C ALA A 219 -12.65 6.65 2.95
N ALA A 220 -12.63 7.33 1.81
CA ALA A 220 -13.83 7.65 1.05
C ALA A 220 -14.49 6.38 0.48
N ALA A 221 -13.70 5.49 -0.11
CA ALA A 221 -14.19 4.20 -0.60
C ALA A 221 -14.82 3.35 0.54
N ILE A 222 -14.17 3.31 1.70
CA ILE A 222 -14.71 2.62 2.88
C ILE A 222 -16.03 3.23 3.34
N SER A 223 -16.14 4.57 3.32
CA SER A 223 -17.39 5.26 3.67
C SER A 223 -18.53 4.88 2.72
N LYS A 224 -18.25 4.77 1.42
CA LYS A 224 -19.23 4.34 0.41
C LYS A 224 -19.69 2.89 0.66
N ILE A 225 -18.79 1.98 1.00
CA ILE A 225 -19.18 0.60 1.37
C ILE A 225 -20.10 0.63 2.60
N LYS A 226 -19.75 1.39 3.64
CA LYS A 226 -20.58 1.51 4.85
C LYS A 226 -21.97 2.09 4.55
N GLU A 227 -22.06 3.08 3.67
CA GLU A 227 -23.33 3.66 3.22
C GLU A 227 -24.20 2.59 2.51
N LEU A 228 -23.60 1.78 1.63
CA LEU A 228 -24.30 0.68 0.96
C LEU A 228 -24.80 -0.37 1.95
N MET A 229 -24.03 -0.70 3.00
CA MET A 229 -24.47 -1.60 4.08
C MET A 229 -25.71 -1.06 4.81
N VAL A 230 -25.71 0.24 5.14
CA VAL A 230 -26.86 0.88 5.80
C VAL A 230 -28.09 0.85 4.91
N ARG A 231 -27.94 1.23 3.63
CA ARG A 231 -29.07 1.23 2.66
C ARG A 231 -29.67 -0.16 2.46
N ARG A 232 -28.85 -1.20 2.57
CA ARG A 232 -29.29 -2.59 2.42
C ARG A 232 -30.05 -3.09 3.66
N ALA A 233 -29.76 -2.54 4.83
CA ALA A 233 -30.39 -2.94 6.11
C ALA A 233 -31.74 -2.25 6.38
N ILE A 234 -32.10 -1.22 5.61
CA ILE A 234 -33.37 -0.51 5.65
C ILE A 234 -34.30 -1.03 4.56
#